data_4195dfd5f1dcc203f4e9624196d6ffdc
#
_entry.id   4195dfd5f1dcc203f4e9624196d6ffdc
#
_cell.length_a   1.000
_cell.length_b   1.000
_cell.length_c   1.000
_cell.angle_alpha   90.00
_cell.angle_beta   90.00
_cell.angle_gamma   90.00
#
_symmetry.space_group_name_H-M   'P 1'
#
loop_
_entity.id
_entity.type
_entity.pdbx_description
1 polymer ?
#
loop_
_entity_poly.entity_id
_entity_poly.type
_entity_poly.pdbx_seq_one_letter_code
_entity_poly.pdbx_strand_id
1 'polypeptide(L)'
;MLYIPLTAQGIFHEKNDFTRQDTLRGMITPERSWWDLNYYHLDIKVDPENKTIKGSNTVGYTVLKSNKLMQIDLQEPMDITSIKQNNKSLDFSREGNAYFIELKKKQKPGKVNYITIEYEGNPKVAIRAPWDGGLSWEKDENGIDFIATSCQGLGASVWWPNKDPMYDE
;
A
#
# COMPACT_ATOMS: atom_id res chain seq x y z
N MET A 1 28.09 53.45 -2.93
CA MET A 1 27.18 52.59 -2.16
C MET A 1 26.37 51.83 -3.20
N LEU A 2 26.75 50.58 -3.50
CA LEU A 2 26.08 49.76 -4.52
C LEU A 2 24.89 49.03 -3.87
N TYR A 3 23.69 49.31 -4.33
CA TYR A 3 22.49 48.51 -4.01
C TYR A 3 22.45 47.28 -4.89
N ILE A 4 22.62 46.12 -4.31
CA ILE A 4 22.34 44.84 -4.98
C ILE A 4 20.88 44.48 -4.63
N PRO A 5 19.95 44.42 -5.59
CA PRO A 5 18.62 43.95 -5.29
C PRO A 5 18.66 42.45 -5.04
N LEU A 6 18.27 42.04 -3.85
CA LEU A 6 18.02 40.63 -3.52
C LEU A 6 16.70 40.21 -4.23
N THR A 7 16.80 39.62 -5.40
CA THR A 7 15.65 38.94 -6.01
C THR A 7 15.46 37.63 -5.28
N ALA A 8 14.42 37.55 -4.44
CA ALA A 8 13.90 36.30 -3.97
C ALA A 8 13.41 35.52 -5.20
N GLN A 9 14.21 34.58 -5.67
CA GLN A 9 13.74 33.59 -6.64
C GLN A 9 12.68 32.77 -5.94
N GLY A 10 11.43 33.04 -6.26
CA GLY A 10 10.32 32.16 -5.88
C GLY A 10 10.67 30.75 -6.36
N ILE A 11 10.65 29.80 -5.44
CA ILE A 11 10.66 28.39 -5.79
C ILE A 11 9.36 28.18 -6.54
N PHE A 12 9.40 28.32 -7.87
CA PHE A 12 8.33 27.84 -8.72
C PHE A 12 8.34 26.33 -8.56
N HIS A 13 7.44 25.82 -7.73
CA HIS A 13 7.08 24.42 -7.83
C HIS A 13 6.56 24.25 -9.25
N GLU A 14 7.26 23.47 -10.07
CA GLU A 14 6.69 22.96 -11.30
C GLU A 14 5.33 22.38 -10.91
N LYS A 15 4.27 22.90 -11.53
CA LYS A 15 2.93 22.44 -11.29
C LYS A 15 2.85 21.06 -11.93
N ASN A 16 3.20 20.05 -11.18
CA ASN A 16 3.03 18.68 -11.63
C ASN A 16 1.53 18.44 -11.80
N ASP A 17 1.10 18.16 -13.01
CA ASP A 17 -0.28 17.76 -13.25
C ASP A 17 -0.56 16.47 -12.48
N PHE A 18 -1.68 16.47 -11.73
CA PHE A 18 -2.11 15.28 -11.02
C PHE A 18 -2.41 14.15 -11.99
N THR A 19 -1.73 13.04 -11.79
CA THR A 19 -1.90 11.85 -12.60
C THR A 19 -3.04 10.95 -12.08
N ARG A 20 -3.44 9.98 -12.88
CA ARG A 20 -4.38 8.93 -12.43
C ARG A 20 -3.82 8.17 -11.23
N GLN A 21 -2.51 7.93 -11.15
CA GLN A 21 -1.86 7.24 -10.03
C GLN A 21 -1.92 8.07 -8.74
N ASP A 22 -1.76 9.38 -8.82
CA ASP A 22 -1.93 10.28 -7.65
C ASP A 22 -3.37 10.23 -7.13
N THR A 23 -4.35 10.19 -8.03
CA THR A 23 -5.76 10.02 -7.67
C THR A 23 -6.00 8.68 -6.97
N LEU A 24 -5.50 7.59 -7.53
CA LEU A 24 -5.67 6.24 -6.97
C LEU A 24 -5.01 6.10 -5.61
N ARG A 25 -3.90 6.80 -5.40
CA ARG A 25 -3.16 6.76 -4.13
C ARG A 25 -3.76 7.70 -3.08
N GLY A 26 -4.00 8.96 -3.42
CA GLY A 26 -4.31 10.03 -2.47
C GLY A 26 -5.78 10.23 -2.14
N MET A 27 -6.72 9.67 -2.92
CA MET A 27 -8.14 9.93 -2.77
C MET A 27 -8.90 8.74 -2.18
N ILE A 28 -9.99 9.06 -1.47
CA ILE A 28 -11.01 8.06 -1.12
C ILE A 28 -11.84 7.81 -2.37
N THR A 29 -11.39 6.82 -3.17
CA THR A 29 -12.12 6.41 -4.37
C THR A 29 -13.47 5.78 -4.02
N PRO A 30 -14.44 5.70 -4.97
CA PRO A 30 -15.68 4.98 -4.74
C PRO A 30 -15.47 3.53 -4.27
N GLU A 31 -14.39 2.89 -4.68
CA GLU A 31 -14.02 1.52 -4.35
C GLU A 31 -13.43 1.38 -2.93
N ARG A 32 -13.00 2.49 -2.31
CA ARG A 32 -12.55 2.56 -0.91
C ARG A 32 -13.62 3.08 0.03
N SER A 33 -14.50 3.98 -0.42
CA SER A 33 -15.42 4.75 0.44
C SER A 33 -16.61 3.95 1.00
N TRP A 34 -16.89 2.75 0.50
CA TRP A 34 -18.04 1.95 0.88
C TRP A 34 -17.77 0.98 2.04
N TRP A 35 -16.52 0.85 2.46
CA TRP A 35 -16.10 -0.05 3.53
C TRP A 35 -15.14 0.67 4.48
N ASP A 36 -15.22 0.30 5.73
CA ASP A 36 -14.41 0.79 6.84
C ASP A 36 -13.49 -0.31 7.31
N LEU A 37 -12.20 -0.01 7.39
CA LEU A 37 -11.18 -0.96 7.83
C LEU A 37 -11.24 -1.09 9.35
N ASN A 38 -11.17 -2.33 9.87
CA ASN A 38 -11.12 -2.54 11.31
C ASN A 38 -10.17 -3.65 11.77
N TYR A 39 -9.56 -4.38 10.83
CA TYR A 39 -8.66 -5.46 11.22
C TYR A 39 -7.69 -5.82 10.10
N TYR A 40 -6.43 -6.03 10.49
CA TYR A 40 -5.42 -6.71 9.69
C TYR A 40 -4.82 -7.87 10.47
N HIS A 41 -4.56 -8.97 9.78
CA HIS A 41 -3.75 -10.06 10.29
C HIS A 41 -2.73 -10.44 9.23
N LEU A 42 -1.47 -10.17 9.55
CA LEU A 42 -0.34 -10.45 8.68
C LEU A 42 0.36 -11.75 9.11
N ASP A 43 0.51 -12.67 8.17
CA ASP A 43 1.40 -13.84 8.28
C ASP A 43 2.48 -13.69 7.22
N ILE A 44 3.76 -13.55 7.66
CA ILE A 44 4.83 -13.08 6.79
C ILE A 44 6.03 -14.00 6.91
N LYS A 45 6.54 -14.45 5.78
CA LYS A 45 7.84 -15.09 5.63
C LYS A 45 8.80 -14.11 4.95
N VAL A 46 9.90 -13.82 5.63
CA VAL A 46 10.97 -12.96 5.14
C VAL A 46 12.16 -13.83 4.75
N ASP A 47 12.74 -13.58 3.59
CA ASP A 47 13.96 -14.21 3.11
C ASP A 47 15.05 -13.14 2.94
N PRO A 48 15.97 -12.99 3.90
CA PRO A 48 17.02 -11.98 3.85
C PRO A 48 18.02 -12.18 2.71
N GLU A 49 18.30 -13.44 2.36
CA GLU A 49 19.28 -13.76 1.32
C GLU A 49 18.82 -13.28 -0.05
N ASN A 50 17.56 -13.55 -0.37
CA ASN A 50 16.95 -13.16 -1.65
C ASN A 50 16.25 -11.79 -1.58
N LYS A 51 16.20 -11.15 -0.42
CA LYS A 51 15.49 -9.90 -0.15
C LYS A 51 14.03 -9.95 -0.59
N THR A 52 13.36 -11.06 -0.26
CA THR A 52 11.95 -11.27 -0.62
C THR A 52 11.06 -11.35 0.60
N ILE A 53 9.81 -10.96 0.39
CA ILE A 53 8.71 -11.18 1.34
C ILE A 53 7.62 -11.98 0.62
N LYS A 54 7.09 -12.97 1.35
CA LYS A 54 5.91 -13.72 0.96
C LYS A 54 5.00 -13.85 2.16
N GLY A 55 3.70 -13.65 1.96
CA GLY A 55 2.79 -13.74 3.08
C GLY A 55 1.32 -13.65 2.69
N SER A 56 0.50 -13.54 3.72
CA SER A 56 -0.91 -13.26 3.59
C SER A 56 -1.33 -12.13 4.52
N ASN A 57 -2.32 -11.35 4.08
CA ASN A 57 -3.02 -10.38 4.90
C ASN A 57 -4.51 -10.72 4.92
N THR A 58 -5.07 -10.95 6.11
CA THR A 58 -6.51 -11.01 6.30
C THR A 58 -7.02 -9.62 6.67
N VAL A 59 -7.83 -9.06 5.77
CA VAL A 59 -8.44 -7.73 5.92
C VAL A 59 -9.86 -7.90 6.43
N GLY A 60 -10.14 -7.40 7.64
CA GLY A 60 -11.48 -7.31 8.20
C GLY A 60 -12.04 -5.90 8.00
N TYR A 61 -13.29 -5.83 7.56
CA TYR A 61 -13.94 -4.56 7.26
C TYR A 61 -15.42 -4.54 7.56
N THR A 62 -15.92 -3.37 7.93
CA THR A 62 -17.36 -3.09 8.07
C THR A 62 -17.89 -2.48 6.78
N VAL A 63 -19.01 -2.99 6.29
CA VAL A 63 -19.67 -2.46 5.09
C VAL A 63 -20.46 -1.21 5.44
N LEU A 64 -20.10 -0.06 4.88
CA LEU A 64 -20.80 1.22 5.05
C LEU A 64 -21.93 1.40 4.02
N LYS A 65 -21.63 1.05 2.75
CA LYS A 65 -22.58 1.14 1.63
C LYS A 65 -22.52 -0.13 0.78
N SER A 66 -23.62 -0.48 0.14
CA SER A 66 -23.67 -1.68 -0.71
C SER A 66 -22.80 -1.51 -1.96
N ASN A 67 -21.74 -2.29 -2.07
CA ASN A 67 -20.86 -2.34 -3.24
C ASN A 67 -20.25 -3.75 -3.39
N LYS A 68 -19.58 -4.01 -4.50
CA LYS A 68 -18.86 -5.25 -4.77
C LYS A 68 -17.44 -5.06 -5.33
N LEU A 69 -17.06 -3.83 -5.68
CA LEU A 69 -15.72 -3.51 -6.16
C LEU A 69 -14.93 -2.85 -5.03
N MET A 70 -13.82 -3.45 -4.63
CA MET A 70 -12.96 -3.01 -3.53
C MET A 70 -11.58 -2.63 -4.06
N GLN A 71 -11.02 -1.53 -3.60
CA GLN A 71 -9.64 -1.17 -3.88
C GLN A 71 -8.76 -1.49 -2.67
N ILE A 72 -7.63 -2.15 -2.95
CA ILE A 72 -6.49 -2.40 -2.05
C ILE A 72 -5.23 -1.92 -2.76
N ASP A 73 -4.22 -1.52 -2.03
CA ASP A 73 -2.99 -0.98 -2.59
C ASP A 73 -1.80 -1.87 -2.20
N LEU A 74 -0.96 -2.14 -3.19
CA LEU A 74 0.33 -2.80 -3.04
C LEU A 74 1.26 -2.27 -4.13
N GLN A 75 2.38 -1.68 -3.72
CA GLN A 75 3.30 -1.03 -4.67
C GLN A 75 4.21 -2.04 -5.37
N GLU A 76 4.53 -1.72 -6.61
CA GLU A 76 5.58 -2.43 -7.34
C GLU A 76 6.92 -2.33 -6.61
N PRO A 77 7.73 -3.41 -6.64
CA PRO A 77 7.59 -4.65 -7.40
C PRO A 77 6.90 -5.81 -6.64
N MET A 78 6.17 -5.52 -5.55
CA MET A 78 5.35 -6.51 -4.86
C MET A 78 4.13 -6.88 -5.70
N ASP A 79 3.63 -8.10 -5.59
CA ASP A 79 2.49 -8.58 -6.35
C ASP A 79 1.49 -9.40 -5.50
N ILE A 80 0.21 -9.29 -5.81
CA ILE A 80 -0.84 -10.11 -5.22
C ILE A 80 -1.01 -11.38 -6.06
N THR A 81 -0.90 -12.54 -5.43
CA THR A 81 -0.98 -13.84 -6.10
C THR A 81 -2.36 -14.48 -6.00
N SER A 82 -3.10 -14.19 -4.94
CA SER A 82 -4.43 -14.79 -4.70
C SER A 82 -5.25 -13.92 -3.75
N ILE A 83 -6.55 -13.85 -4.00
CA ILE A 83 -7.50 -13.22 -3.08
C ILE A 83 -8.69 -14.16 -2.87
N LYS A 84 -9.10 -14.33 -1.61
CA LYS A 84 -10.23 -15.19 -1.24
C LYS A 84 -11.20 -14.49 -0.29
N GLN A 85 -12.48 -14.77 -0.45
CA GLN A 85 -13.53 -14.47 0.52
C GLN A 85 -14.32 -15.75 0.83
N ASN A 86 -14.42 -16.13 2.09
CA ASN A 86 -15.11 -17.37 2.51
C ASN A 86 -14.62 -18.61 1.71
N ASN A 87 -13.31 -18.76 1.55
CA ASN A 87 -12.60 -19.81 0.80
C ASN A 87 -12.91 -19.83 -0.71
N LYS A 88 -13.55 -18.80 -1.26
CA LYS A 88 -13.80 -18.67 -2.69
C LYS A 88 -12.85 -17.66 -3.30
N SER A 89 -12.18 -18.04 -4.37
CA SER A 89 -11.30 -17.14 -5.12
C SER A 89 -12.10 -15.97 -5.72
N LEU A 90 -11.50 -14.80 -5.67
CA LEU A 90 -12.01 -13.56 -6.23
C LEU A 90 -11.19 -13.17 -7.46
N ASP A 91 -11.86 -12.56 -8.40
CA ASP A 91 -11.22 -11.95 -9.55
C ASP A 91 -10.70 -10.57 -9.16
N PHE A 92 -9.54 -10.19 -9.68
CA PHE A 92 -8.94 -8.89 -9.43
C PHE A 92 -8.13 -8.41 -10.63
N SER A 93 -7.94 -7.11 -10.71
CA SER A 93 -7.10 -6.47 -11.71
C SER A 93 -6.17 -5.46 -11.04
N ARG A 94 -5.03 -5.16 -11.66
CA ARG A 94 -4.06 -4.18 -11.20
C ARG A 94 -4.03 -2.97 -12.13
N GLU A 95 -3.97 -1.78 -11.54
CA GLU A 95 -3.68 -0.51 -12.22
C GLU A 95 -2.58 0.21 -11.44
N GLY A 96 -1.33 0.08 -11.86
CA GLY A 96 -0.18 0.58 -11.10
C GLY A 96 -0.09 -0.05 -9.71
N ASN A 97 -0.19 0.77 -8.67
CA ASN A 97 -0.13 0.31 -7.29
C ASN A 97 -1.51 -0.06 -6.69
N ALA A 98 -2.59 0.15 -7.43
CA ALA A 98 -3.94 -0.17 -6.99
C ALA A 98 -4.41 -1.52 -7.55
N TYR A 99 -5.03 -2.32 -6.69
CA TYR A 99 -5.71 -3.56 -7.04
C TYR A 99 -7.20 -3.40 -6.85
N PHE A 100 -7.96 -3.75 -7.88
CA PHE A 100 -9.43 -3.75 -7.87
C PHE A 100 -9.94 -5.16 -7.75
N ILE A 101 -10.61 -5.46 -6.65
CA ILE A 101 -11.08 -6.79 -6.26
C ILE A 101 -12.58 -6.86 -6.51
N GLU A 102 -13.04 -7.81 -7.32
CA GLU A 102 -14.44 -8.03 -7.59
C GLU A 102 -15.03 -9.09 -6.65
N LEU A 103 -15.77 -8.64 -5.64
CA LEU A 103 -16.48 -9.53 -4.71
C LEU A 103 -17.62 -10.26 -5.44
N LYS A 104 -17.85 -11.53 -5.15
CA LYS A 104 -18.87 -12.36 -5.85
C LYS A 104 -20.30 -11.82 -5.69
N LYS A 105 -20.56 -11.00 -4.64
CA LYS A 105 -21.88 -10.40 -4.37
C LYS A 105 -21.73 -9.01 -3.80
N LYS A 106 -22.70 -8.13 -4.03
CA LYS A 106 -22.81 -6.86 -3.31
C LYS A 106 -22.87 -7.14 -1.82
N GLN A 107 -22.04 -6.43 -1.08
CA GLN A 107 -21.93 -6.53 0.37
C GLN A 107 -23.10 -5.79 1.02
N LYS A 108 -23.55 -6.27 2.20
CA LYS A 108 -24.68 -5.68 2.93
C LYS A 108 -24.20 -4.69 3.97
N PRO A 109 -24.71 -3.45 3.99
CA PRO A 109 -24.36 -2.45 5.00
C PRO A 109 -24.52 -2.97 6.43
N GLY A 110 -23.62 -2.54 7.33
CA GLY A 110 -23.57 -2.93 8.74
C GLY A 110 -23.01 -4.32 9.00
N LYS A 111 -22.58 -5.07 7.98
CA LYS A 111 -21.94 -6.38 8.18
C LYS A 111 -20.43 -6.24 8.22
N VAL A 112 -19.79 -7.02 9.09
CA VAL A 112 -18.36 -7.25 9.11
C VAL A 112 -18.05 -8.44 8.23
N ASN A 113 -17.10 -8.28 7.33
CA ASN A 113 -16.64 -9.32 6.40
C ASN A 113 -15.10 -9.34 6.37
N TYR A 114 -14.55 -10.41 5.82
CA TYR A 114 -13.11 -10.64 5.72
C TYR A 114 -12.76 -11.08 4.31
N ILE A 115 -11.58 -10.63 3.85
CA ILE A 115 -10.90 -11.19 2.68
C ILE A 115 -9.49 -11.59 3.10
N THR A 116 -8.92 -12.61 2.46
CA THR A 116 -7.52 -13.00 2.64
C THR A 116 -6.79 -12.78 1.33
N ILE A 117 -5.69 -12.07 1.38
CA ILE A 117 -4.85 -11.66 0.25
C ILE A 117 -3.51 -12.34 0.41
N GLU A 118 -3.12 -13.20 -0.53
CA GLU A 118 -1.77 -13.77 -0.62
C GLU A 118 -0.92 -12.89 -1.54
N TYR A 119 0.32 -12.59 -1.14
CA TYR A 119 1.20 -11.69 -1.87
C TYR A 119 2.66 -12.10 -1.73
N GLU A 120 3.49 -11.70 -2.68
CA GLU A 120 4.93 -11.94 -2.65
C GLU A 120 5.70 -10.93 -3.50
N GLY A 121 7.00 -10.88 -3.33
CA GLY A 121 7.91 -10.09 -4.18
C GLY A 121 9.14 -9.60 -3.44
N ASN A 122 9.88 -8.75 -4.13
CA ASN A 122 11.04 -8.05 -3.60
C ASN A 122 10.62 -6.61 -3.27
N PRO A 123 10.32 -6.27 -2.01
CA PRO A 123 9.91 -4.91 -1.71
C PRO A 123 11.02 -3.91 -2.03
N LYS A 124 10.62 -2.69 -2.38
CA LYS A 124 11.56 -1.61 -2.68
C LYS A 124 12.60 -1.47 -1.57
N VAL A 125 13.86 -1.42 -1.94
CA VAL A 125 14.97 -1.20 -1.00
C VAL A 125 15.13 0.30 -0.74
N ALA A 126 15.25 0.70 0.52
CA ALA A 126 15.55 2.07 0.90
C ALA A 126 17.00 2.41 0.52
N ILE A 127 17.23 3.61 -0.05
CA ILE A 127 18.56 4.10 -0.44
C ILE A 127 19.15 4.96 0.67
N ARG A 128 18.33 5.73 1.35
CA ARG A 128 18.72 6.64 2.44
C ARG A 128 17.73 6.54 3.60
N ALA A 129 17.61 5.33 4.16
CA ALA A 129 16.74 5.11 5.32
C ALA A 129 17.11 6.06 6.49
N PRO A 130 16.13 6.58 7.23
CA PRO A 130 14.67 6.35 7.13
C PRO A 130 13.95 7.34 6.21
N TRP A 131 14.67 8.18 5.46
CA TRP A 131 14.13 9.35 4.74
C TRP A 131 13.44 9.03 3.44
N ASP A 132 13.74 7.88 2.85
CA ASP A 132 13.05 7.34 1.69
C ASP A 132 12.30 6.06 2.05
N GLY A 133 11.16 5.80 1.39
CA GLY A 133 10.38 4.60 1.65
C GLY A 133 11.04 3.34 1.09
N GLY A 134 10.90 2.24 1.82
CA GLY A 134 11.42 0.94 1.43
C GLY A 134 11.89 0.10 2.61
N LEU A 135 12.58 -0.99 2.34
CA LEU A 135 13.17 -1.88 3.34
C LEU A 135 14.69 -1.75 3.33
N SER A 136 15.27 -1.74 4.54
CA SER A 136 16.70 -1.93 4.75
C SER A 136 16.98 -3.40 5.01
N TRP A 137 17.99 -3.94 4.32
CA TRP A 137 18.42 -5.32 4.41
C TRP A 137 19.89 -5.31 4.81
N GLU A 138 20.15 -5.26 6.09
CA GLU A 138 21.48 -5.08 6.66
C GLU A 138 21.85 -6.28 7.54
N LYS A 139 23.09 -6.28 8.01
CA LYS A 139 23.55 -7.21 9.05
C LYS A 139 24.08 -6.41 10.23
N ASP A 140 23.90 -6.95 11.42
CA ASP A 140 24.51 -6.39 12.61
C ASP A 140 26.02 -6.70 12.67
N GLU A 141 26.70 -6.21 13.71
CA GLU A 141 28.14 -6.43 13.94
C GLU A 141 28.54 -7.91 14.09
N ASN A 142 27.58 -8.80 14.39
CA ASN A 142 27.78 -10.22 14.52
C ASN A 142 27.42 -10.98 13.24
N GLY A 143 27.00 -10.28 12.19
CA GLY A 143 26.59 -10.86 10.92
C GLY A 143 25.14 -11.39 10.92
N ILE A 144 24.34 -11.08 11.95
CA ILE A 144 22.92 -11.45 12.03
C ILE A 144 22.09 -10.49 11.17
N ASP A 145 21.14 -11.03 10.41
CA ASP A 145 20.29 -10.24 9.54
C ASP A 145 19.45 -9.23 10.34
N PHE A 146 19.51 -7.98 9.92
CA PHE A 146 18.72 -6.88 10.44
C PHE A 146 17.87 -6.28 9.31
N ILE A 147 16.55 -6.38 9.46
CA ILE A 147 15.60 -5.90 8.45
C ILE A 147 14.70 -4.87 9.09
N ALA A 148 14.61 -3.69 8.46
CA ALA A 148 13.77 -2.60 8.92
C ALA A 148 12.93 -2.04 7.79
N THR A 149 11.70 -1.62 8.10
CA THR A 149 10.80 -0.95 7.17
C THR A 149 10.85 0.55 7.37
N SER A 150 10.82 1.29 6.27
CA SER A 150 10.67 2.74 6.25
C SER A 150 9.50 3.07 5.31
N CYS A 151 8.42 3.59 5.87
CA CYS A 151 7.20 3.86 5.10
C CYS A 151 7.02 5.35 4.80
N GLN A 152 8.00 6.20 5.12
CA GLN A 152 7.90 7.64 4.92
C GLN A 152 7.65 7.97 3.44
N GLY A 153 6.62 8.75 3.19
CA GLY A 153 6.22 9.20 1.86
C GLY A 153 5.62 8.13 0.94
N LEU A 154 5.84 6.84 1.21
CA LEU A 154 5.31 5.74 0.38
C LEU A 154 4.12 4.99 0.99
N GLY A 155 3.95 5.03 2.32
CA GLY A 155 2.94 4.22 3.01
C GLY A 155 3.35 2.76 3.17
N ALA A 156 2.56 2.01 3.94
CA ALA A 156 2.83 0.61 4.24
C ALA A 156 2.63 -0.31 3.03
N SER A 157 1.90 0.14 2.02
CA SER A 157 1.68 -0.59 0.77
C SER A 157 2.97 -0.88 -0.01
N VAL A 158 4.10 -0.31 0.39
CA VAL A 158 5.43 -0.61 -0.18
C VAL A 158 5.87 -2.06 0.06
N TRP A 159 5.30 -2.77 1.06
CA TRP A 159 5.71 -4.13 1.38
C TRP A 159 4.59 -5.10 1.77
N TRP A 160 3.35 -4.64 1.96
CA TRP A 160 2.18 -5.48 2.19
C TRP A 160 0.89 -4.81 1.71
N PRO A 161 -0.11 -5.59 1.23
CA PRO A 161 -1.35 -5.03 0.68
C PRO A 161 -2.24 -4.48 1.79
N ASN A 162 -2.66 -3.20 1.65
CA ASN A 162 -3.52 -2.52 2.63
C ASN A 162 -4.43 -1.48 1.98
N LYS A 163 -5.26 -0.84 2.77
CA LYS A 163 -6.02 0.36 2.39
C LYS A 163 -5.16 1.56 2.73
N ASP A 164 -4.56 2.19 1.74
CA ASP A 164 -3.46 3.19 1.87
C ASP A 164 -3.88 4.68 1.69
N PRO A 165 -5.12 5.12 1.92
CA PRO A 165 -5.40 6.54 2.02
C PRO A 165 -5.06 7.06 3.41
N MET A 166 -4.51 8.28 3.49
CA MET A 166 -4.09 8.92 4.75
C MET A 166 -5.23 9.21 5.75
N TYR A 167 -6.47 8.90 5.41
CA TYR A 167 -7.67 9.23 6.20
C TYR A 167 -8.31 8.02 6.86
N ASP A 168 -7.73 6.84 6.71
CA ASP A 168 -8.27 5.60 7.27
C ASP A 168 -7.34 5.13 8.37
N GLU A 169 -7.78 5.32 9.59
CA GLU A 169 -7.10 4.89 10.82
C GLU A 169 -7.47 3.46 11.19
#